data_b094e19f4bab542c5deb4fefe970e2a7
#
_entry.id   b094e19f4bab542c5deb4fefe970e2a7
#
_cell.length_a   1.000
_cell.length_b   1.000
_cell.length_c   1.000
_cell.angle_alpha   90.00
_cell.angle_beta   90.00
_cell.angle_gamma   90.00
#
_symmetry.space_group_name_H-M   'P 1'
#
loop_
_entity.id
_entity.type
_entity.pdbx_description
1 polymer ?
#
loop_
_entity_poly.entity_id
_entity_poly.type
_entity_poly.pdbx_seq_one_letter_code
_entity_poly.pdbx_strand_id
1 'polypeptide(L)'
;MLLEENQLEGIVSMPSGIFKPYAGVSTAVLIFVKGGKTGKVWFYDMEADGYSLDDKRTFIDGKGDIPDIIEQFRERRDTNPTDRKAKCFHVPVEEIQANNYDLSISRYKEIEYEEVEYESPEVIIEKIEALEKEILDNLDELKALLRTG
;
A
#
# COMPACT_ATOMS: atom_id res chain seq x y z
N MET A 1 1.27 -9.64 27.53
CA MET A 1 1.58 -10.93 26.85
C MET A 1 2.58 -10.75 25.73
N LEU A 2 2.24 -10.36 24.48
CA LEU A 2 3.24 -10.32 23.39
C LEU A 2 4.33 -9.25 23.62
N LEU A 3 3.95 -8.03 23.96
CA LEU A 3 4.87 -6.89 24.17
C LEU A 3 5.53 -6.85 25.54
N GLU A 4 4.93 -7.47 26.55
CA GLU A 4 5.38 -7.39 27.95
C GLU A 4 6.28 -8.57 28.35
N GLU A 5 6.03 -9.74 27.78
CA GLU A 5 6.73 -10.99 28.12
C GLU A 5 7.67 -11.45 27.00
N ASN A 6 7.65 -10.78 25.86
CA ASN A 6 8.47 -11.07 24.70
C ASN A 6 8.99 -9.78 24.07
N GLN A 7 10.05 -9.92 23.28
CA GLN A 7 10.60 -8.82 22.50
C GLN A 7 9.97 -8.86 21.09
N LEU A 8 8.95 -8.03 20.86
CA LEU A 8 8.43 -7.80 19.51
C LEU A 8 9.42 -6.92 18.77
N GLU A 9 10.04 -7.44 17.73
CA GLU A 9 11.06 -6.75 16.96
C GLU A 9 10.52 -6.03 15.73
N GLY A 10 9.52 -6.62 15.07
CA GLY A 10 8.98 -6.03 13.86
C GLY A 10 7.61 -6.55 13.47
N ILE A 11 6.93 -5.74 12.68
CA ILE A 11 5.63 -6.03 12.07
C ILE A 11 5.71 -5.65 10.59
N VAL A 12 5.45 -6.59 9.71
CA VAL A 12 5.30 -6.36 8.28
C VAL A 12 3.80 -6.39 7.97
N SER A 13 3.24 -5.25 7.67
CA SER A 13 1.84 -5.12 7.21
C SER A 13 1.76 -5.49 5.74
N MET A 14 0.86 -6.38 5.39
CA MET A 14 0.70 -6.88 4.02
C MET A 14 -0.68 -6.53 3.49
N PRO A 15 -0.79 -6.05 2.24
CA PRO A 15 -2.06 -5.67 1.65
C PRO A 15 -2.97 -6.87 1.41
N SER A 16 -4.25 -6.61 1.20
CA SER A 16 -5.20 -7.64 0.79
C SER A 16 -4.80 -8.25 -0.57
N GLY A 17 -5.03 -9.54 -0.72
CA GLY A 17 -4.75 -10.26 -1.97
C GLY A 17 -3.43 -11.03 -2.01
N ILE A 18 -2.50 -10.82 -1.09
CA ILE A 18 -1.23 -11.59 -1.03
C ILE A 18 -1.48 -13.09 -0.89
N PHE A 19 -2.50 -13.48 -0.13
CA PHE A 19 -2.84 -14.90 0.08
C PHE A 19 -3.98 -15.41 -0.80
N LYS A 20 -4.35 -14.69 -1.85
CA LYS A 20 -5.32 -15.21 -2.82
C LYS A 20 -4.78 -16.45 -3.54
N PRO A 21 -5.66 -17.40 -3.90
CA PRO A 21 -7.12 -17.35 -3.77
C PRO A 21 -7.66 -17.74 -2.38
N TYR A 22 -6.81 -18.04 -1.41
CA TYR A 22 -7.22 -18.57 -0.10
C TYR A 22 -7.79 -17.52 0.84
N ALA A 23 -7.22 -16.31 0.84
CA ALA A 23 -7.67 -15.20 1.68
C ALA A 23 -7.54 -13.87 0.96
N GLY A 24 -8.60 -13.06 0.99
CA GLY A 24 -8.64 -11.72 0.40
C GLY A 24 -8.51 -10.59 1.42
N VAL A 25 -8.09 -10.88 2.65
CA VAL A 25 -7.94 -9.90 3.73
C VAL A 25 -6.50 -9.41 3.84
N SER A 26 -6.30 -8.20 4.37
CA SER A 26 -4.99 -7.72 4.78
C SER A 26 -4.50 -8.50 6.00
N THR A 27 -3.21 -8.76 6.07
CA THR A 27 -2.59 -9.57 7.11
C THR A 27 -1.31 -8.92 7.61
N ALA A 28 -0.72 -9.45 8.68
CA ALA A 28 0.57 -8.99 9.15
C ALA A 28 1.46 -10.15 9.61
N VAL A 29 2.75 -10.04 9.36
CA VAL A 29 3.78 -10.91 9.94
C VAL A 29 4.35 -10.22 11.17
N LEU A 30 4.35 -10.96 12.29
CA LEU A 30 4.93 -10.52 13.56
C LEU A 30 6.25 -11.23 13.79
N ILE A 31 7.32 -10.47 13.99
CA ILE A 31 8.67 -10.97 14.23
C ILE A 31 9.01 -10.70 15.68
N PHE A 32 9.19 -11.75 16.48
CA PHE A 32 9.46 -11.60 17.89
C PHE A 32 10.43 -12.67 18.42
N VAL A 33 11.10 -12.34 19.52
CA VAL A 33 11.95 -13.23 20.29
C VAL A 33 11.25 -13.56 21.60
N LYS A 34 11.19 -14.84 21.95
CA LYS A 34 10.57 -15.29 23.18
C LYS A 34 11.39 -14.78 24.38
N GLY A 35 10.72 -14.18 25.33
CA GLY A 35 11.33 -13.52 26.48
C GLY A 35 11.90 -12.13 26.13
N GLY A 36 12.37 -11.42 27.13
CA GLY A 36 12.87 -10.05 27.00
C GLY A 36 11.75 -9.00 27.12
N LYS A 37 12.07 -7.77 26.75
CA LYS A 37 11.15 -6.64 26.77
C LYS A 37 11.18 -5.91 25.43
N THR A 38 10.02 -5.53 24.97
CA THR A 38 9.86 -4.66 23.80
C THR A 38 10.16 -3.21 24.18
N GLY A 39 11.11 -2.56 23.54
CA GLY A 39 11.38 -1.12 23.72
C GLY A 39 10.76 -0.30 22.58
N LYS A 40 10.93 -0.76 21.36
CA LYS A 40 10.33 -0.19 20.15
C LYS A 40 10.07 -1.30 19.16
N VAL A 41 9.09 -1.10 18.31
CA VAL A 41 8.69 -2.05 17.25
C VAL A 41 8.95 -1.42 15.89
N TRP A 42 9.61 -2.15 15.01
CA TRP A 42 9.80 -1.76 13.63
C TRP A 42 8.55 -2.14 12.81
N PHE A 43 8.01 -1.18 12.07
CA PHE A 43 6.89 -1.40 11.17
C PHE A 43 7.37 -1.27 9.72
N TYR A 44 6.81 -2.09 8.85
CA TYR A 44 6.98 -1.99 7.41
C TYR A 44 5.64 -2.14 6.71
N ASP A 45 5.34 -1.20 5.81
CA ASP A 45 4.14 -1.19 4.97
C ASP A 45 4.45 -1.79 3.61
N MET A 46 4.15 -3.07 3.45
CA MET A 46 4.38 -3.81 2.22
C MET A 46 3.28 -3.51 1.21
N GLU A 47 3.64 -3.17 -0.02
CA GLU A 47 2.72 -2.89 -1.11
C GLU A 47 2.54 -4.09 -2.05
N ALA A 48 3.62 -4.85 -2.29
CA ALA A 48 3.62 -5.97 -3.20
C ALA A 48 4.66 -7.04 -2.80
N ASP A 49 4.36 -8.28 -3.14
CA ASP A 49 5.27 -9.43 -2.92
C ASP A 49 5.91 -9.96 -4.21
N GLY A 50 5.76 -9.26 -5.34
CA GLY A 50 6.23 -9.67 -6.65
C GLY A 50 5.19 -10.39 -7.50
N TYR A 51 3.95 -10.47 -7.01
CA TYR A 51 2.85 -11.08 -7.74
C TYR A 51 1.65 -10.14 -7.81
N SER A 52 0.77 -10.36 -8.80
CA SER A 52 -0.51 -9.64 -8.87
C SER A 52 -1.38 -9.97 -7.65
N LEU A 53 -2.15 -8.98 -7.18
CA LEU A 53 -3.03 -9.14 -6.01
C LEU A 53 -4.42 -9.69 -6.39
N ASP A 54 -4.56 -10.23 -7.60
CA ASP A 54 -5.75 -10.93 -8.09
C ASP A 54 -5.67 -12.45 -7.83
N ASP A 55 -6.72 -13.18 -8.19
CA ASP A 55 -6.78 -14.63 -7.95
C ASP A 55 -5.79 -15.45 -8.78
N LYS A 56 -5.23 -14.86 -9.85
CA LYS A 56 -4.27 -15.53 -10.73
C LYS A 56 -2.85 -15.52 -10.17
N ARG A 57 -2.52 -14.56 -9.30
CA ARG A 57 -1.19 -14.44 -8.69
C ARG A 57 -0.06 -14.52 -9.72
N THR A 58 -0.18 -13.71 -10.79
CA THR A 58 0.82 -13.68 -11.85
C THR A 58 2.08 -12.96 -11.38
N PHE A 59 3.24 -13.55 -11.61
CA PHE A 59 4.52 -12.93 -11.27
C PHE A 59 4.72 -11.61 -12.05
N ILE A 60 5.16 -10.56 -11.35
CA ILE A 60 5.45 -9.24 -11.90
C ILE A 60 6.90 -8.89 -11.56
N ASP A 61 7.76 -8.92 -12.56
CA ASP A 61 9.18 -8.63 -12.37
C ASP A 61 9.40 -7.19 -11.88
N GLY A 62 10.34 -7.03 -10.96
CA GLY A 62 10.69 -5.73 -10.37
C GLY A 62 9.64 -5.14 -9.40
N LYS A 63 8.55 -5.84 -9.12
CA LYS A 63 7.51 -5.43 -8.16
C LYS A 63 7.44 -6.35 -6.94
N GLY A 64 8.41 -6.24 -6.04
CA GLY A 64 8.36 -7.02 -4.80
C GLY A 64 9.16 -6.36 -3.70
N ASP A 65 8.52 -6.13 -2.56
CA ASP A 65 9.15 -5.48 -1.40
C ASP A 65 9.97 -6.46 -0.52
N ILE A 66 9.91 -7.77 -0.77
CA ILE A 66 10.57 -8.77 0.09
C ILE A 66 12.08 -8.53 0.24
N PRO A 67 12.84 -8.25 -0.84
CA PRO A 67 14.26 -7.96 -0.69
C PRO A 67 14.53 -6.71 0.16
N ASP A 68 13.76 -5.64 -0.05
CA ASP A 68 13.85 -4.39 0.70
C ASP A 68 13.48 -4.62 2.19
N ILE A 69 12.42 -5.39 2.47
CA ILE A 69 12.04 -5.76 3.83
C ILE A 69 13.21 -6.43 4.57
N ILE A 70 13.92 -7.35 3.91
CA ILE A 70 15.04 -8.09 4.51
C ILE A 70 16.21 -7.14 4.80
N GLU A 71 16.53 -6.24 3.87
CA GLU A 71 17.59 -5.25 4.02
C GLU A 71 17.27 -4.27 5.13
N GLN A 72 16.11 -3.60 5.07
CA GLN A 72 15.67 -2.64 6.07
C GLN A 72 15.53 -3.27 7.47
N PHE A 73 15.05 -4.51 7.56
CA PHE A 73 14.95 -5.20 8.83
C PHE A 73 16.32 -5.50 9.43
N ARG A 74 17.33 -5.84 8.64
CA ARG A 74 18.71 -6.05 9.12
C ARG A 74 19.33 -4.75 9.62
N GLU A 75 19.13 -3.66 8.90
CA GLU A 75 19.71 -2.35 9.20
C GLU A 75 18.90 -1.54 10.23
N ARG A 76 17.70 -1.99 10.62
CA ARG A 76 16.75 -1.26 11.47
C ARG A 76 17.32 -0.72 12.78
N ARG A 77 18.36 -1.35 13.32
CA ARG A 77 19.00 -0.95 14.57
C ARG A 77 19.97 0.21 14.36
N ASP A 78 20.64 0.23 13.23
CA ASP A 78 21.66 1.22 12.89
C ASP A 78 21.03 2.48 12.30
N THR A 79 20.09 2.33 11.38
CA THR A 79 19.38 3.43 10.72
C THR A 79 18.33 4.10 11.60
N ASN A 80 17.72 3.32 12.51
CA ASN A 80 16.66 3.77 13.43
C ASN A 80 15.61 4.68 12.76
N PRO A 81 14.91 4.21 11.71
CA PRO A 81 13.98 5.03 10.94
C PRO A 81 12.81 5.53 11.82
N THR A 82 12.57 6.84 11.81
CA THR A 82 11.51 7.49 12.61
C THR A 82 10.48 8.22 11.76
N ASP A 83 10.73 8.34 10.45
CA ASP A 83 9.81 8.99 9.52
C ASP A 83 8.56 8.14 9.31
N ARG A 84 7.43 8.64 9.78
CA ARG A 84 6.12 7.96 9.72
C ARG A 84 5.50 7.95 8.32
N LYS A 85 6.03 8.72 7.38
CA LYS A 85 5.61 8.74 5.97
C LYS A 85 6.35 7.70 5.15
N ALA A 86 7.51 7.25 5.61
CA ALA A 86 8.31 6.23 4.94
C ALA A 86 7.63 4.84 4.96
N LYS A 87 8.12 3.93 4.11
CA LYS A 87 7.66 2.53 4.09
C LYS A 87 7.95 1.81 5.41
N CYS A 88 9.04 2.18 6.10
CA CYS A 88 9.39 1.59 7.39
C CYS A 88 9.74 2.64 8.43
N PHE A 89 9.37 2.38 9.66
CA PHE A 89 9.63 3.27 10.80
C PHE A 89 9.55 2.51 12.12
N HIS A 90 10.11 3.12 13.19
CA HIS A 90 9.98 2.61 14.55
C HIS A 90 8.85 3.31 15.32
N VAL A 91 8.17 2.53 16.15
CA VAL A 91 7.16 3.00 17.11
C VAL A 91 7.62 2.62 18.53
N PRO A 92 7.76 3.59 19.45
CA PRO A 92 8.03 3.30 20.85
C PRO A 92 6.92 2.44 21.47
N VAL A 93 7.29 1.54 22.38
CA VAL A 93 6.30 0.66 23.04
C VAL A 93 5.28 1.46 23.86
N GLU A 94 5.68 2.58 24.44
CA GLU A 94 4.83 3.47 25.21
C GLU A 94 3.67 4.02 24.37
N GLU A 95 3.94 4.34 23.10
CA GLU A 95 2.92 4.81 22.15
C GLU A 95 1.94 3.68 21.80
N ILE A 96 2.45 2.44 21.63
CA ILE A 96 1.61 1.27 21.37
C ILE A 96 0.71 0.98 22.57
N GLN A 97 1.24 1.08 23.79
CA GLN A 97 0.47 0.92 25.03
C GLN A 97 -0.62 1.99 25.15
N ALA A 98 -0.30 3.25 24.86
CA ALA A 98 -1.26 4.36 24.87
C ALA A 98 -2.39 4.15 23.85
N ASN A 99 -2.13 3.44 22.75
CA ASN A 99 -3.12 3.06 21.73
C ASN A 99 -3.75 1.67 22.00
N ASN A 100 -3.87 1.25 23.25
CA ASN A 100 -4.49 -0.01 23.65
C ASN A 100 -3.85 -1.25 23.00
N TYR A 101 -2.54 -1.25 22.82
CA TYR A 101 -1.80 -2.33 22.18
C TYR A 101 -2.22 -2.61 20.72
N ASP A 102 -2.79 -1.62 20.03
CA ASP A 102 -3.11 -1.75 18.61
C ASP A 102 -1.81 -1.86 17.81
N LEU A 103 -1.71 -2.91 16.99
CA LEU A 103 -0.55 -3.21 16.14
C LEU A 103 -0.80 -2.92 14.66
N SER A 104 -1.91 -2.25 14.35
CA SER A 104 -2.24 -1.87 12.98
C SER A 104 -1.36 -0.71 12.52
N ILE A 105 -0.66 -0.88 11.40
CA ILE A 105 0.25 0.14 10.88
C ILE A 105 -0.45 1.48 10.60
N SER A 106 -1.71 1.43 10.16
CA SER A 106 -2.54 2.61 9.85
C SER A 106 -2.75 3.54 11.06
N ARG A 107 -2.54 3.03 12.27
CA ARG A 107 -2.61 3.84 13.49
C ARG A 107 -1.40 4.76 13.66
N TYR A 108 -0.25 4.38 13.10
CA TYR A 108 1.04 5.02 13.33
C TYR A 108 1.62 5.68 12.07
N LYS A 109 1.20 5.21 10.87
CA LYS A 109 1.65 5.76 9.60
C LYS A 109 0.98 7.10 9.34
N GLU A 110 1.77 8.09 8.97
CA GLU A 110 1.28 9.38 8.49
C GLU A 110 1.05 9.30 6.99
N ILE A 111 -0.17 9.62 6.56
CA ILE A 111 -0.52 9.71 5.14
C ILE A 111 -0.45 11.17 4.73
N GLU A 112 0.40 11.47 3.76
CA GLU A 112 0.40 12.76 3.11
C GLU A 112 -0.79 12.81 2.14
N TYR A 113 -1.77 13.62 2.44
CA TYR A 113 -2.84 13.91 1.50
C TYR A 113 -2.30 14.93 0.51
N GLU A 114 -1.93 14.49 -0.69
CA GLU A 114 -1.84 15.41 -1.81
C GLU A 114 -3.25 15.92 -2.09
N GLU A 115 -3.44 17.22 -1.98
CA GLU A 115 -4.69 17.88 -2.35
C GLU A 115 -4.83 17.72 -3.88
N VAL A 116 -5.64 16.77 -4.30
CA VAL A 116 -5.92 16.57 -5.73
C VAL A 116 -6.81 17.72 -6.15
N GLU A 117 -6.25 18.68 -6.88
CA GLU A 117 -7.04 19.70 -7.58
C GLU A 117 -7.89 19.01 -8.65
N TYR A 118 -9.15 18.84 -8.36
CA TYR A 118 -10.11 18.36 -9.34
C TYR A 118 -10.49 19.50 -10.28
N GLU A 119 -10.49 19.22 -11.59
CA GLU A 119 -11.06 20.15 -12.56
C GLU A 119 -12.52 20.46 -12.20
N SER A 120 -12.95 21.71 -12.43
CA SER A 120 -14.32 22.06 -12.13
C SER A 120 -15.30 21.23 -12.96
N PRO A 121 -16.51 20.97 -12.46
CA PRO A 121 -17.53 20.22 -13.21
C PRO A 121 -17.79 20.78 -14.60
N GLU A 122 -17.72 22.11 -14.76
CA GLU A 122 -17.92 22.81 -16.03
C GLU A 122 -16.86 22.39 -17.04
N VAL A 123 -15.58 22.36 -16.65
CA VAL A 123 -14.47 21.94 -17.53
C VAL A 123 -14.61 20.48 -17.94
N ILE A 124 -15.07 19.63 -17.02
CA ILE A 124 -15.33 18.21 -17.34
C ILE A 124 -16.48 18.09 -18.35
N ILE A 125 -17.55 18.86 -18.19
CA ILE A 125 -18.69 18.87 -19.12
C ILE A 125 -18.23 19.34 -20.52
N GLU A 126 -17.46 20.42 -20.61
CA GLU A 126 -16.93 20.90 -21.90
C GLU A 126 -16.07 19.84 -22.61
N LYS A 127 -15.26 19.08 -21.86
CA LYS A 127 -14.48 17.96 -22.42
C LYS A 127 -15.38 16.84 -22.93
N ILE A 128 -16.45 16.51 -22.21
CA ILE A 128 -17.42 15.49 -22.64
C ILE A 128 -18.10 15.92 -23.94
N GLU A 129 -18.58 17.17 -24.02
CA GLU A 129 -19.23 17.71 -25.22
C GLU A 129 -18.28 17.72 -26.43
N ALA A 130 -17.01 18.06 -26.21
CA ALA A 130 -16.01 18.02 -27.29
C ALA A 130 -15.78 16.60 -27.82
N LEU A 131 -15.66 15.60 -26.92
CA LEU A 131 -15.51 14.19 -27.28
C LEU A 131 -16.75 13.63 -27.98
N GLU A 132 -17.95 14.02 -27.55
CA GLU A 132 -19.21 13.62 -28.17
C GLU A 132 -19.28 14.11 -29.61
N LYS A 133 -18.89 15.37 -29.86
CA LYS A 133 -18.84 15.95 -31.21
C LYS A 133 -17.83 15.20 -32.09
N GLU A 134 -16.64 14.89 -31.60
CA GLU A 134 -15.63 14.10 -32.32
C GLU A 134 -16.17 12.71 -32.71
N ILE A 135 -16.86 12.06 -31.79
CA ILE A 135 -17.52 10.77 -32.07
C ILE A 135 -18.57 10.90 -33.20
N LEU A 136 -19.39 11.93 -33.18
CA LEU A 136 -20.40 12.15 -34.21
C LEU A 136 -19.76 12.42 -35.58
N ASP A 137 -18.72 13.24 -35.62
CA ASP A 137 -18.00 13.56 -36.87
C ASP A 137 -17.34 12.26 -37.43
N ASN A 138 -16.69 11.45 -36.62
CA ASN A 138 -16.11 10.17 -37.03
C ASN A 138 -17.16 9.16 -37.51
N LEU A 139 -18.35 9.13 -36.88
CA LEU A 139 -19.47 8.29 -37.34
C LEU A 139 -20.01 8.73 -38.70
N ASP A 140 -20.04 10.01 -38.96
CA ASP A 140 -20.52 10.52 -40.25
C ASP A 140 -19.53 10.28 -41.37
N GLU A 141 -18.21 10.36 -41.08
CA GLU A 141 -17.16 9.91 -42.03
C GLU A 141 -17.29 8.41 -42.33
N LEU A 142 -17.48 7.59 -41.33
CA LEU A 142 -17.64 6.13 -41.48
C LEU A 142 -18.87 5.82 -42.36
N LYS A 143 -20.00 6.49 -42.10
CA LYS A 143 -21.22 6.34 -42.93
C LYS A 143 -21.00 6.77 -44.38
N ALA A 144 -20.21 7.82 -44.61
CA ALA A 144 -19.85 8.26 -45.96
C ALA A 144 -19.03 7.22 -46.72
N LEU A 145 -18.02 6.63 -46.03
CA LEU A 145 -17.22 5.57 -46.61
C LEU A 145 -18.01 4.31 -46.97
N LEU A 146 -18.96 3.93 -46.12
CA LEU A 146 -19.84 2.76 -46.37
C LEU A 146 -20.84 2.97 -47.51
N ARG A 147 -21.14 4.23 -47.88
CA ARG A 147 -22.03 4.54 -49.01
C ARG A 147 -21.30 4.62 -50.35
N THR A 148 -19.98 4.73 -50.37
CA THR A 148 -19.14 4.86 -51.55
C THR A 148 -18.45 3.55 -51.94
N GLY A 149 -18.60 2.47 -51.20
CA GLY A 149 -18.18 1.11 -51.51
C GLY A 149 -19.34 0.22 -51.87
#